data_5e4ad2fbd08251ed3d06923205fd7536
#
_entry.id   5e4ad2fbd08251ed3d06923205fd7536
#
_cell.length_a   1.000
_cell.length_b   1.000
_cell.length_c   1.000
_cell.angle_alpha   90.00
_cell.angle_beta   90.00
_cell.angle_gamma   90.00
#
_symmetry.space_group_name_H-M   'P 1'
#
loop_
_entity.id
_entity.type
_entity.pdbx_description
1 polymer ?
#
loop_
_entity_poly.entity_id
_entity_poly.type
_entity_poly.pdbx_seq_one_letter_code
_entity_poly.pdbx_strand_id
1 'polypeptide(L)'
;GTAITFRYGLTAVQAADETQALKTVPAFTDAGIYTVYYTASAANHDSVYGSFEIEIKKASITGVDAAGYTGIYDGKSHGIKITLTGNAGDGEILYGESEDNCKLTESPVYKNAGNYTVYYTVTKKNFDTISGSATVAITPAQLTVTAESRNVTYKDEPPVYSSTIEGFANGENTE
;
A
#
# COMPACT_ATOMS: atom_id res chain seq x y z
N GLY A 1 -48.04 5.06 -35.59
CA GLY A 1 -46.61 4.67 -35.73
C GLY A 1 -46.43 3.27 -35.16
N THR A 2 -45.59 2.48 -35.78
CA THR A 2 -45.23 1.12 -35.31
C THR A 2 -44.36 1.22 -34.05
N ALA A 3 -44.78 0.59 -32.95
CA ALA A 3 -44.01 0.58 -31.72
C ALA A 3 -42.75 -0.28 -31.92
N ILE A 4 -41.58 0.24 -31.56
CA ILE A 4 -40.31 -0.50 -31.51
C ILE A 4 -40.15 -1.06 -30.11
N THR A 5 -39.81 -2.37 -30.02
CA THR A 5 -39.50 -3.05 -28.77
C THR A 5 -38.00 -3.33 -28.71
N PHE A 6 -37.35 -2.89 -27.64
CA PHE A 6 -35.96 -3.23 -27.38
C PHE A 6 -35.88 -4.36 -26.32
N ARG A 7 -34.95 -5.25 -26.56
CA ARG A 7 -34.55 -6.29 -25.63
C ARG A 7 -33.02 -6.25 -25.48
N TYR A 8 -32.52 -6.58 -24.32
CA TYR A 8 -31.09 -6.47 -24.01
C TYR A 8 -30.58 -7.80 -23.44
N GLY A 9 -29.29 -8.01 -23.51
CA GLY A 9 -28.62 -9.17 -22.95
C GLY A 9 -27.12 -8.93 -22.76
N LEU A 10 -26.49 -9.78 -21.94
CA LEU A 10 -25.03 -9.82 -21.76
C LEU A 10 -24.35 -10.67 -22.83
N THR A 11 -25.14 -11.39 -23.63
CA THR A 11 -24.69 -12.09 -24.84
C THR A 11 -25.67 -11.82 -25.97
N ALA A 12 -25.20 -11.97 -27.20
CA ALA A 12 -26.06 -11.82 -28.39
C ALA A 12 -27.22 -12.84 -28.39
N VAL A 13 -26.98 -14.09 -27.92
CA VAL A 13 -28.00 -15.13 -27.81
C VAL A 13 -29.08 -14.72 -26.81
N GLN A 14 -28.71 -14.22 -25.65
CA GLN A 14 -29.66 -13.75 -24.63
C GLN A 14 -30.52 -12.59 -25.15
N ALA A 15 -29.93 -11.62 -25.83
CA ALA A 15 -30.67 -10.46 -26.36
C ALA A 15 -31.67 -10.89 -27.47
N ALA A 16 -31.39 -11.97 -28.19
CA ALA A 16 -32.24 -12.52 -29.24
C ALA A 16 -33.37 -13.43 -28.73
N ASP A 17 -33.21 -14.02 -27.55
CA ASP A 17 -34.18 -14.92 -26.92
C ASP A 17 -35.26 -14.12 -26.18
N GLU A 18 -36.48 -14.15 -26.66
CA GLU A 18 -37.63 -13.42 -26.06
C GLU A 18 -37.92 -13.80 -24.61
N THR A 19 -37.53 -15.01 -24.19
CA THR A 19 -37.79 -15.51 -22.84
C THR A 19 -36.71 -15.16 -21.84
N GLN A 20 -35.47 -14.92 -22.30
CA GLN A 20 -34.29 -14.65 -21.48
C GLN A 20 -33.81 -13.19 -21.55
N ALA A 21 -34.26 -12.46 -22.58
CA ALA A 21 -33.84 -11.08 -22.80
C ALA A 21 -34.37 -10.12 -21.71
N LEU A 22 -33.54 -9.17 -21.33
CA LEU A 22 -33.86 -8.10 -20.38
C LEU A 22 -34.70 -7.03 -21.09
N LYS A 23 -35.68 -6.50 -20.37
CA LYS A 23 -36.55 -5.40 -20.89
C LYS A 23 -35.93 -4.01 -20.74
N THR A 24 -34.87 -3.92 -19.92
CA THR A 24 -34.12 -2.69 -19.66
C THR A 24 -32.64 -2.95 -19.80
N VAL A 25 -31.88 -1.92 -20.07
CA VAL A 25 -30.38 -2.01 -20.06
C VAL A 25 -29.93 -2.53 -18.69
N PRO A 26 -29.06 -3.56 -18.62
CA PRO A 26 -28.50 -4.03 -17.36
C PRO A 26 -27.68 -2.93 -16.68
N ALA A 27 -27.76 -2.85 -15.34
CA ALA A 27 -27.00 -1.90 -14.55
C ALA A 27 -25.71 -2.57 -14.02
N PHE A 28 -24.62 -1.83 -14.04
CA PHE A 28 -23.31 -2.27 -13.53
C PHE A 28 -22.85 -1.28 -12.47
N THR A 29 -22.16 -1.78 -11.45
CA THR A 29 -21.65 -0.99 -10.32
C THR A 29 -20.14 -1.05 -10.18
N ASP A 30 -19.52 -2.13 -10.67
CA ASP A 30 -18.08 -2.31 -10.59
C ASP A 30 -17.36 -1.65 -11.78
N ALA A 31 -16.13 -1.20 -11.56
CA ALA A 31 -15.29 -0.69 -12.63
C ALA A 31 -14.97 -1.81 -13.63
N GLY A 32 -15.08 -1.47 -14.91
CA GLY A 32 -14.89 -2.42 -16.00
C GLY A 32 -15.53 -1.96 -17.29
N ILE A 33 -15.33 -2.74 -18.36
CA ILE A 33 -15.95 -2.54 -19.66
C ILE A 33 -16.98 -3.64 -19.84
N TYR A 34 -18.22 -3.27 -20.11
CA TYR A 34 -19.36 -4.17 -20.24
C TYR A 34 -19.96 -4.03 -21.62
N THR A 35 -19.98 -5.10 -22.40
CA THR A 35 -20.68 -5.13 -23.69
C THR A 35 -22.13 -5.54 -23.45
N VAL A 36 -23.07 -4.67 -23.86
CA VAL A 36 -24.49 -4.93 -23.84
C VAL A 36 -24.97 -5.15 -25.27
N TYR A 37 -25.59 -6.30 -25.51
CA TYR A 37 -26.23 -6.62 -26.79
C TYR A 37 -27.68 -6.21 -26.75
N TYR A 38 -28.22 -5.84 -27.90
CA TYR A 38 -29.64 -5.52 -28.04
C TYR A 38 -30.26 -6.11 -29.29
N THR A 39 -31.53 -6.33 -29.23
CA THR A 39 -32.41 -6.59 -30.36
C THR A 39 -33.49 -5.52 -30.39
N ALA A 40 -33.66 -4.92 -31.53
CA ALA A 40 -34.79 -4.00 -31.79
C ALA A 40 -35.75 -4.69 -32.77
N SER A 41 -36.99 -4.80 -32.40
CA SER A 41 -38.05 -5.44 -33.21
C SER A 41 -39.29 -4.58 -33.34
N ALA A 42 -39.98 -4.68 -34.44
CA ALA A 42 -41.25 -4.03 -34.69
C ALA A 42 -42.16 -4.95 -35.52
N ALA A 43 -43.49 -4.79 -35.38
CA ALA A 43 -44.43 -5.59 -36.13
C ALA A 43 -44.22 -5.40 -37.65
N ASN A 44 -44.21 -6.51 -38.42
CA ASN A 44 -44.00 -6.56 -39.87
C ASN A 44 -42.63 -6.04 -40.36
N HIS A 45 -41.60 -6.03 -39.47
CA HIS A 45 -40.24 -5.63 -39.82
C HIS A 45 -39.25 -6.67 -39.34
N ASP A 46 -38.15 -6.82 -40.03
CA ASP A 46 -37.01 -7.66 -39.60
C ASP A 46 -36.38 -7.05 -38.37
N SER A 47 -35.96 -7.95 -37.43
CA SER A 47 -35.28 -7.51 -36.20
C SER A 47 -33.88 -7.04 -36.52
N VAL A 48 -33.44 -5.97 -35.83
CA VAL A 48 -32.09 -5.42 -35.91
C VAL A 48 -31.34 -5.78 -34.64
N TYR A 49 -30.11 -6.20 -34.78
CA TYR A 49 -29.21 -6.62 -33.69
C TYR A 49 -28.00 -5.69 -33.61
N GLY A 50 -27.51 -5.46 -32.41
CA GLY A 50 -26.32 -4.67 -32.21
C GLY A 50 -25.78 -4.81 -30.79
N SER A 51 -24.73 -4.07 -30.52
CA SER A 51 -24.13 -3.98 -29.19
C SER A 51 -23.57 -2.58 -28.95
N PHE A 52 -23.41 -2.24 -27.68
CA PHE A 52 -22.68 -1.05 -27.23
C PHE A 52 -21.92 -1.39 -25.94
N GLU A 53 -20.92 -0.57 -25.63
CA GLU A 53 -20.12 -0.72 -24.44
C GLU A 53 -20.51 0.31 -23.39
N ILE A 54 -20.47 -0.11 -22.12
CA ILE A 54 -20.56 0.73 -20.96
C ILE A 54 -19.23 0.62 -20.22
N GLU A 55 -18.49 1.71 -20.11
CA GLU A 55 -17.24 1.77 -19.36
C GLU A 55 -17.50 2.45 -18.02
N ILE A 56 -17.19 1.76 -16.92
CA ILE A 56 -17.09 2.32 -15.57
C ILE A 56 -15.62 2.37 -15.22
N LYS A 57 -15.06 3.58 -15.17
CA LYS A 57 -13.64 3.77 -14.82
C LYS A 57 -13.40 3.56 -13.33
N LYS A 58 -12.18 3.10 -12.99
CA LYS A 58 -11.72 3.10 -11.61
C LYS A 58 -11.66 4.52 -11.06
N ALA A 59 -11.94 4.66 -9.77
CA ALA A 59 -11.79 5.91 -9.05
C ALA A 59 -10.37 6.02 -8.47
N SER A 60 -9.93 7.24 -8.15
CA SER A 60 -8.64 7.43 -7.46
C SER A 60 -8.79 7.23 -5.96
N ILE A 61 -7.80 6.54 -5.34
CA ILE A 61 -7.67 6.45 -3.89
C ILE A 61 -7.19 7.81 -3.35
N THR A 62 -7.79 8.26 -2.25
CA THR A 62 -7.39 9.46 -1.50
C THR A 62 -7.40 9.17 0.00
N GLY A 63 -6.60 9.91 0.77
CA GLY A 63 -6.54 9.73 2.23
C GLY A 63 -5.55 8.67 2.66
N VAL A 64 -4.44 8.51 1.94
CA VAL A 64 -3.29 7.69 2.33
C VAL A 64 -2.22 8.62 2.92
N ASP A 65 -1.89 8.41 4.19
CA ASP A 65 -0.81 9.12 4.89
C ASP A 65 0.29 8.13 5.28
N ALA A 66 1.53 8.46 4.93
CA ALA A 66 2.70 7.61 5.15
C ALA A 66 3.69 8.30 6.08
N ALA A 67 3.77 7.83 7.32
CA ALA A 67 4.72 8.33 8.31
C ALA A 67 5.95 7.41 8.38
N GLY A 68 7.13 8.00 8.16
CA GLY A 68 8.42 7.38 8.41
C GLY A 68 8.83 7.47 9.88
N TYR A 69 10.07 7.08 10.16
CA TYR A 69 10.70 7.23 11.47
C TYR A 69 12.03 7.97 11.35
N THR A 70 12.32 8.85 12.29
CA THR A 70 13.63 9.49 12.42
C THR A 70 13.99 9.55 13.90
N GLY A 71 15.15 9.00 14.27
CA GLY A 71 15.60 9.00 15.67
C GLY A 71 17.05 8.58 15.81
N ILE A 72 17.55 8.68 17.05
CA ILE A 72 18.86 8.16 17.44
C ILE A 72 18.68 6.68 17.78
N TYR A 73 19.72 5.87 17.54
CA TYR A 73 19.75 4.46 17.91
C TYR A 73 19.40 4.25 19.38
N ASP A 74 18.34 3.50 19.62
CA ASP A 74 17.79 3.19 20.94
C ASP A 74 17.73 1.68 21.22
N GLY A 75 18.30 0.86 20.30
CA GLY A 75 18.32 -0.59 20.38
C GLY A 75 16.96 -1.25 20.11
N LYS A 76 15.96 -0.52 19.63
CA LYS A 76 14.64 -1.03 19.26
C LYS A 76 14.47 -1.06 17.75
N SER A 77 13.48 -1.81 17.29
CA SER A 77 13.12 -1.89 15.87
C SER A 77 12.08 -0.84 15.52
N HIS A 78 12.29 -0.15 14.40
CA HIS A 78 11.43 0.91 13.88
C HIS A 78 11.03 0.61 12.43
N GLY A 79 9.79 0.92 12.06
CA GLY A 79 9.23 0.78 10.72
C GLY A 79 8.46 2.02 10.31
N ILE A 80 7.80 1.96 9.16
CA ILE A 80 6.89 3.01 8.71
C ILE A 80 5.46 2.71 9.18
N LYS A 81 4.63 3.75 9.21
CA LYS A 81 3.20 3.63 9.52
C LYS A 81 2.37 4.22 8.38
N ILE A 82 1.48 3.42 7.81
CA ILE A 82 0.48 3.91 6.85
C ILE A 82 -0.86 4.07 7.57
N THR A 83 -1.48 5.22 7.38
CA THR A 83 -2.82 5.51 7.90
C THR A 83 -3.75 5.76 6.72
N LEU A 84 -4.85 5.01 6.67
CA LEU A 84 -5.87 5.15 5.64
C LEU A 84 -7.07 5.91 6.20
N THR A 85 -7.53 6.92 5.46
CA THR A 85 -8.71 7.73 5.77
C THR A 85 -9.55 7.94 4.52
N GLY A 86 -10.73 8.56 4.67
CA GLY A 86 -11.58 8.85 3.54
C GLY A 86 -11.96 7.61 2.73
N ASN A 87 -11.80 7.67 1.41
CA ASN A 87 -12.16 6.54 0.54
C ASN A 87 -11.12 5.40 0.55
N ALA A 88 -9.93 5.62 1.13
CA ALA A 88 -8.91 4.58 1.33
C ALA A 88 -9.21 3.66 2.54
N GLY A 89 -10.11 4.03 3.44
CA GLY A 89 -10.26 3.49 4.80
C GLY A 89 -10.37 1.96 4.94
N ASP A 90 -10.82 1.24 3.92
CA ASP A 90 -10.92 -0.23 3.85
C ASP A 90 -9.97 -0.83 2.78
N GLY A 91 -8.98 -0.06 2.32
CA GLY A 91 -7.95 -0.52 1.39
C GLY A 91 -7.00 -1.53 2.01
N GLU A 92 -6.48 -2.44 1.21
CA GLU A 92 -5.42 -3.36 1.58
C GLU A 92 -4.06 -2.69 1.40
N ILE A 93 -3.21 -2.80 2.43
CA ILE A 93 -1.85 -2.27 2.41
C ILE A 93 -0.88 -3.43 2.30
N LEU A 94 0.03 -3.37 1.33
CA LEU A 94 1.18 -4.26 1.24
C LEU A 94 2.47 -3.45 1.27
N TYR A 95 3.48 -3.98 1.94
CA TYR A 95 4.78 -3.36 2.13
C TYR A 95 5.88 -4.14 1.40
N GLY A 96 7.01 -3.47 1.14
CA GLY A 96 8.18 -4.09 0.53
C GLY A 96 9.45 -3.27 0.72
N GLU A 97 10.59 -3.88 0.43
CA GLU A 97 11.90 -3.24 0.42
C GLU A 97 12.28 -2.72 -0.99
N SER A 98 11.43 -2.98 -1.98
CA SER A 98 11.53 -2.42 -3.33
C SER A 98 10.14 -2.08 -3.86
N GLU A 99 10.07 -1.11 -4.76
CA GLU A 99 8.82 -0.60 -5.35
C GLU A 99 8.01 -1.71 -6.05
N ASP A 100 8.70 -2.59 -6.79
CA ASP A 100 8.06 -3.65 -7.58
C ASP A 100 7.71 -4.90 -6.77
N ASN A 101 8.01 -4.95 -5.47
CA ASN A 101 7.85 -6.14 -4.65
C ASN A 101 7.22 -5.87 -3.28
N CYS A 102 6.07 -5.22 -3.27
CA CYS A 102 5.26 -5.05 -2.06
C CYS A 102 4.37 -6.29 -1.87
N LYS A 103 4.73 -7.17 -0.92
CA LYS A 103 4.03 -8.44 -0.62
C LYS A 103 3.86 -8.71 0.87
N LEU A 104 4.44 -7.87 1.72
CA LEU A 104 4.38 -8.03 3.17
C LEU A 104 3.12 -7.34 3.71
N THR A 105 2.45 -7.99 4.64
CA THR A 105 1.26 -7.42 5.32
C THR A 105 1.61 -6.48 6.47
N GLU A 106 2.88 -6.49 6.89
CA GLU A 106 3.42 -5.61 7.93
C GLU A 106 4.66 -4.87 7.39
N SER A 107 4.89 -3.68 7.92
CA SER A 107 6.08 -2.91 7.56
C SER A 107 7.35 -3.64 7.95
N PRO A 108 8.35 -3.75 7.07
CA PRO A 108 9.72 -4.07 7.47
C PRO A 108 10.17 -3.14 8.59
N VAL A 109 10.95 -3.70 9.53
CA VAL A 109 11.46 -2.97 10.69
C VAL A 109 12.98 -3.10 10.76
N TYR A 110 13.64 -2.01 11.18
CA TYR A 110 15.09 -1.90 11.24
C TYR A 110 15.54 -1.47 12.63
N LYS A 111 16.59 -2.11 13.13
CA LYS A 111 17.16 -1.83 14.44
C LYS A 111 18.45 -1.01 14.34
N ASN A 112 19.32 -1.33 13.38
CA ASN A 112 20.64 -0.74 13.27
C ASN A 112 20.58 0.70 12.72
N ALA A 113 21.58 1.51 13.06
CA ALA A 113 21.74 2.84 12.46
C ALA A 113 21.89 2.73 10.94
N GLY A 114 21.18 3.59 10.21
CA GLY A 114 21.12 3.60 8.76
C GLY A 114 19.90 4.36 8.24
N ASN A 115 19.82 4.45 6.90
CA ASN A 115 18.66 4.99 6.20
C ASN A 115 18.05 3.87 5.35
N TYR A 116 16.80 3.53 5.62
CA TYR A 116 16.07 2.45 4.99
C TYR A 116 14.82 3.01 4.33
N THR A 117 14.62 2.70 3.06
CA THR A 117 13.37 3.05 2.36
C THR A 117 12.44 1.86 2.37
N VAL A 118 11.23 2.06 2.85
CA VAL A 118 10.15 1.06 2.81
C VAL A 118 9.12 1.55 1.81
N TYR A 119 8.79 0.69 0.86
CA TYR A 119 7.76 0.92 -0.15
C TYR A 119 6.44 0.34 0.30
N TYR A 120 5.36 0.89 -0.21
CA TYR A 120 4.02 0.36 0.04
C TYR A 120 3.12 0.52 -1.18
N THR A 121 2.11 -0.35 -1.25
CA THR A 121 1.00 -0.22 -2.18
C THR A 121 -0.31 -0.27 -1.40
N VAL A 122 -1.29 0.51 -1.86
CA VAL A 122 -2.67 0.45 -1.35
C VAL A 122 -3.58 0.07 -2.49
N THR A 123 -4.33 -1.00 -2.31
CA THR A 123 -5.29 -1.51 -3.28
C THR A 123 -6.70 -1.52 -2.72
N LYS A 124 -7.67 -1.23 -3.57
CA LYS A 124 -9.09 -1.30 -3.22
C LYS A 124 -9.90 -1.61 -4.47
N LYS A 125 -10.96 -2.41 -4.31
CA LYS A 125 -11.87 -2.75 -5.41
C LYS A 125 -12.45 -1.47 -6.02
N ASN A 126 -12.49 -1.40 -7.35
CA ASN A 126 -12.99 -0.27 -8.14
C ASN A 126 -12.13 1.01 -8.07
N PHE A 127 -10.92 0.94 -7.51
CA PHE A 127 -10.00 2.05 -7.44
C PHE A 127 -8.67 1.72 -8.13
N ASP A 128 -7.98 2.75 -8.59
CA ASP A 128 -6.60 2.63 -9.06
C ASP A 128 -5.69 2.37 -7.86
N THR A 129 -4.72 1.45 -8.03
CA THR A 129 -3.70 1.19 -7.02
C THR A 129 -2.85 2.43 -6.81
N ILE A 130 -2.56 2.77 -5.57
CA ILE A 130 -1.59 3.81 -5.22
C ILE A 130 -0.34 3.17 -4.61
N SER A 131 0.82 3.70 -4.97
CA SER A 131 2.13 3.27 -4.45
C SER A 131 2.86 4.46 -3.87
N GLY A 132 3.75 4.20 -2.91
CA GLY A 132 4.59 5.21 -2.32
C GLY A 132 5.69 4.61 -1.45
N SER A 133 6.43 5.47 -0.78
CA SER A 133 7.48 5.05 0.15
C SER A 133 7.62 6.02 1.31
N ALA A 134 8.19 5.53 2.42
CA ALA A 134 8.63 6.35 3.54
C ALA A 134 9.97 5.83 4.07
N THR A 135 10.70 6.67 4.79
CA THR A 135 12.06 6.38 5.25
C THR A 135 12.09 6.10 6.74
N VAL A 136 12.87 5.09 7.13
CA VAL A 136 13.30 4.87 8.51
C VAL A 136 14.76 5.32 8.61
N ALA A 137 15.00 6.43 9.32
CA ALA A 137 16.32 7.02 9.52
C ALA A 137 16.73 6.87 10.99
N ILE A 138 17.74 6.05 11.24
CA ILE A 138 18.30 5.80 12.58
C ILE A 138 19.73 6.32 12.59
N THR A 139 20.00 7.38 13.36
CA THR A 139 21.36 7.90 13.52
C THR A 139 22.09 7.16 14.63
N PRO A 140 23.43 6.99 14.55
CA PRO A 140 24.20 6.37 15.62
C PRO A 140 24.03 7.08 16.96
N ALA A 141 23.96 6.32 18.05
CA ALA A 141 24.09 6.86 19.40
C ALA A 141 25.52 7.27 19.70
N GLN A 142 25.70 8.29 20.49
CA GLN A 142 27.01 8.77 20.88
C GLN A 142 27.50 8.02 22.13
N LEU A 143 28.69 7.42 22.06
CA LEU A 143 29.39 6.89 23.23
C LEU A 143 30.31 7.96 23.83
N THR A 144 30.36 7.99 25.17
CA THR A 144 31.28 8.85 25.93
C THR A 144 32.25 7.95 26.69
N VAL A 145 33.54 8.16 26.48
CA VAL A 145 34.60 7.46 27.20
C VAL A 145 35.28 8.43 28.17
N THR A 146 35.26 8.11 29.47
CA THR A 146 35.92 8.88 30.50
C THR A 146 37.06 8.06 31.09
N ALA A 147 38.28 8.51 30.87
CA ALA A 147 39.48 7.89 31.47
C ALA A 147 39.64 8.32 32.92
N GLU A 148 39.95 7.41 33.78
CA GLU A 148 40.24 7.70 35.19
C GLU A 148 41.67 8.22 35.36
N SER A 149 41.82 9.32 36.08
CA SER A 149 43.14 9.86 36.46
C SER A 149 43.75 9.03 37.58
N ARG A 150 45.05 8.75 37.50
CA ARG A 150 45.82 8.03 38.53
C ARG A 150 47.03 8.85 38.92
N ASN A 151 47.34 8.87 40.21
CA ASN A 151 48.59 9.41 40.78
C ASN A 151 49.47 8.27 41.23
N VAL A 152 50.74 8.29 40.89
CA VAL A 152 51.75 7.31 41.30
C VAL A 152 52.99 8.01 41.82
N THR A 153 53.73 7.35 42.70
CA THR A 153 54.99 7.85 43.22
C THR A 153 56.16 7.23 42.41
N TYR A 154 57.27 7.94 42.33
CA TYR A 154 58.49 7.41 41.67
C TYR A 154 58.89 6.05 42.25
N LYS A 155 59.10 5.07 41.36
CA LYS A 155 59.35 3.65 41.62
C LYS A 155 58.13 2.79 42.01
N ASP A 156 56.90 3.32 42.01
CA ASP A 156 55.70 2.49 42.12
C ASP A 156 55.52 1.67 40.82
N GLU A 157 54.83 0.56 40.93
CA GLU A 157 54.45 -0.21 39.76
C GLU A 157 53.47 0.61 38.88
N PRO A 158 53.52 0.42 37.54
CA PRO A 158 52.56 1.09 36.63
C PRO A 158 51.12 0.79 37.05
N PRO A 159 50.25 1.81 37.20
CA PRO A 159 48.87 1.60 37.57
C PRO A 159 48.10 0.87 36.50
N VAL A 160 47.08 0.10 36.90
CA VAL A 160 46.10 -0.41 35.95
C VAL A 160 45.23 0.80 35.55
N TYR A 161 45.21 1.09 34.25
CA TYR A 161 44.35 2.13 33.69
C TYR A 161 42.92 1.63 33.52
N SER A 162 41.94 2.44 33.84
CA SER A 162 40.51 2.14 33.71
C SER A 162 39.81 3.30 33.03
N SER A 163 38.70 2.99 32.39
CA SER A 163 37.79 3.97 31.79
C SER A 163 36.34 3.55 32.02
N THR A 164 35.46 4.52 32.09
CA THR A 164 34.02 4.29 32.01
C THR A 164 33.53 4.63 30.61
N ILE A 165 32.62 3.83 30.07
CA ILE A 165 31.99 4.05 28.78
C ILE A 165 30.50 4.13 29.02
N GLU A 166 29.90 5.25 28.57
CA GLU A 166 28.48 5.54 28.70
C GLU A 166 27.87 5.79 27.32
N GLY A 167 26.53 5.74 27.24
CA GLY A 167 25.79 6.01 25.98
C GLY A 167 25.33 4.77 25.25
N PHE A 168 25.53 3.58 25.84
CA PHE A 168 24.94 2.34 25.31
C PHE A 168 23.42 2.39 25.36
N ALA A 169 22.77 1.83 24.34
CA ALA A 169 21.34 1.72 24.24
C ALA A 169 20.85 0.33 24.69
N ASN A 170 19.62 0.29 25.23
CA ASN A 170 18.88 -0.97 25.47
C ASN A 170 19.66 -2.06 26.24
N GLY A 171 20.51 -1.67 27.23
CA GLY A 171 21.27 -2.61 28.07
C GLY A 171 22.52 -3.21 27.40
N GLU A 172 22.96 -2.65 26.27
CA GLU A 172 24.25 -2.97 25.64
C GLU A 172 25.41 -2.56 26.59
N ASN A 173 26.54 -3.21 26.46
CA ASN A 173 27.73 -2.97 27.25
C ASN A 173 29.00 -3.22 26.43
N THR A 174 30.16 -3.22 27.07
CA THR A 174 31.49 -3.41 26.45
C THR A 174 31.93 -4.87 26.30
N GLU A 175 31.05 -5.83 26.54
CA GLU A 175 31.38 -7.27 26.39
C GLU A 175 31.38 -7.72 24.93
#